data_0f66815fd22cbec549882cf075258d73
#
_entry.id   0f66815fd22cbec549882cf075258d73
#
_cell.length_a   1.000
_cell.length_b   1.000
_cell.length_c   1.000
_cell.angle_alpha   90.00
_cell.angle_beta   90.00
_cell.angle_gamma   90.00
#
_symmetry.space_group_name_H-M   'P 1'
#
loop_
_entity.id
_entity.type
_entity.pdbx_description
1 polymer ?
#
loop_
_entity_poly.entity_id
_entity_poly.type
_entity_poly.pdbx_seq_one_letter_code
_entity_poly.pdbx_strand_id
1 'polypeptide(L)'
;MAKIFVILTKGKDDLNMVNVAANFAYSSVKNAGATVNFMFLGRGVENLLKDSNGIKPIVDLVNLMKSAGIEVTYCKVSAKGIGLMESQLLDGVEPVMGGVQTAKEVDAGFSVITF
;
A
#
# COMPACT_ATOMS: atom_id res chain seq x y z
N MET A 1 20.75 -7.03 3.55
CA MET A 1 19.67 -6.09 3.91
C MET A 1 18.34 -6.71 3.58
N ALA A 2 17.38 -6.54 4.48
CA ALA A 2 16.03 -7.05 4.23
C ALA A 2 15.35 -6.28 3.10
N LYS A 3 14.59 -7.00 2.29
CA LYS A 3 13.73 -6.45 1.25
C LYS A 3 12.34 -7.00 1.49
N ILE A 4 11.38 -6.13 1.74
CA ILE A 4 10.03 -6.53 2.15
C ILE A 4 8.99 -5.86 1.26
N PHE A 5 8.12 -6.68 0.68
CA PHE A 5 6.95 -6.20 -0.05
C PHE A 5 5.73 -6.38 0.83
N VAL A 6 5.16 -5.28 1.28
CA VAL A 6 4.01 -5.26 2.17
C VAL A 6 2.74 -5.12 1.34
N ILE A 7 1.80 -6.05 1.53
CA ILE A 7 0.50 -6.02 0.88
C ILE A 7 -0.57 -5.80 1.94
N LEU A 8 -1.42 -4.80 1.73
CA LEU A 8 -2.53 -4.49 2.62
C LEU A 8 -3.86 -4.83 1.94
N THR A 9 -4.60 -5.77 2.53
CA THR A 9 -5.89 -6.23 2.01
C THR A 9 -7.09 -5.71 2.82
N LYS A 10 -6.84 -5.06 3.95
CA LYS A 10 -7.90 -4.58 4.83
C LYS A 10 -8.40 -3.21 4.38
N GLY A 11 -9.72 -3.06 4.34
CA GLY A 11 -10.38 -1.84 3.94
C GLY A 11 -10.67 -0.91 5.12
N LYS A 12 -11.60 0.02 4.92
CA LYS A 12 -11.95 1.04 5.91
C LYS A 12 -12.59 0.49 7.17
N ASP A 13 -13.09 -0.72 7.14
CA ASP A 13 -13.67 -1.40 8.28
C ASP A 13 -12.62 -1.90 9.28
N ASP A 14 -11.36 -1.85 8.94
CA ASP A 14 -10.26 -2.26 9.83
C ASP A 14 -9.11 -1.25 9.78
N LEU A 15 -9.37 -0.04 10.24
CA LEU A 15 -8.37 1.03 10.25
C LEU A 15 -7.17 0.71 11.16
N ASN A 16 -7.37 -0.10 12.18
CA ASN A 16 -6.26 -0.53 13.02
C ASN A 16 -5.22 -1.29 12.21
N MET A 17 -5.66 -2.23 11.37
CA MET A 17 -4.73 -3.00 10.54
C MET A 17 -4.09 -2.14 9.44
N VAL A 18 -4.81 -1.15 8.91
CA VAL A 18 -4.24 -0.18 7.98
C VAL A 18 -3.07 0.57 8.63
N ASN A 19 -3.27 1.04 9.86
CA ASN A 19 -2.21 1.71 10.63
C ASN A 19 -1.04 0.77 10.93
N VAL A 20 -1.34 -0.46 11.32
CA VAL A 20 -0.30 -1.47 11.62
C VAL A 20 0.56 -1.71 10.38
N ALA A 21 -0.05 -1.94 9.23
CA ALA A 21 0.69 -2.22 7.99
C ALA A 21 1.58 -1.05 7.58
N ALA A 22 1.06 0.17 7.59
CA ALA A 22 1.82 1.37 7.20
C ALA A 22 2.96 1.65 8.16
N ASN A 23 2.72 1.55 9.46
CA ASN A 23 3.77 1.77 10.46
C ASN A 23 4.81 0.65 10.47
N PHE A 24 4.39 -0.59 10.21
CA PHE A 24 5.31 -1.70 10.03
C PHE A 24 6.26 -1.42 8.87
N ALA A 25 5.73 -1.00 7.73
CA ALA A 25 6.54 -0.66 6.56
C ALA A 25 7.52 0.48 6.87
N TYR A 26 7.02 1.55 7.46
CA TYR A 26 7.83 2.72 7.81
C TYR A 26 8.96 2.36 8.80
N SER A 27 8.61 1.66 9.87
CA SER A 27 9.55 1.25 10.92
C SER A 27 10.64 0.30 10.38
N SER A 28 10.27 -0.58 9.46
CA SER A 28 11.25 -1.49 8.84
C SER A 28 12.36 -0.71 8.12
N VAL A 29 12.01 0.38 7.46
CA VAL A 29 13.00 1.25 6.81
C VAL A 29 13.77 2.05 7.84
N LYS A 30 13.09 2.77 8.73
CA LYS A 30 13.71 3.72 9.66
C LYS A 30 14.56 3.05 10.73
N ASN A 31 14.12 1.92 11.26
CA ASN A 31 14.76 1.29 12.39
C ASN A 31 15.62 0.08 12.01
N ALA A 32 15.41 -0.51 10.85
CA ALA A 32 16.15 -1.70 10.42
C ALA A 32 16.89 -1.53 9.08
N GLY A 33 16.75 -0.40 8.42
CA GLY A 33 17.40 -0.15 7.14
C GLY A 33 16.91 -1.02 6.00
N ALA A 34 15.71 -1.59 6.11
CA ALA A 34 15.14 -2.42 5.06
C ALA A 34 14.76 -1.60 3.82
N THR A 35 14.73 -2.25 2.67
CA THR A 35 14.08 -1.72 1.47
C THR A 35 12.66 -2.25 1.44
N VAL A 36 11.68 -1.36 1.37
CA VAL A 36 10.28 -1.74 1.44
C VAL A 36 9.51 -1.13 0.28
N ASN A 37 8.64 -1.93 -0.32
CA ASN A 37 7.59 -1.46 -1.24
C ASN A 37 6.24 -1.86 -0.65
N PHE A 38 5.19 -1.13 -1.00
CA PHE A 38 3.87 -1.26 -0.37
C PHE A 38 2.78 -1.25 -1.44
N MET A 39 1.80 -2.15 -1.32
CA MET A 39 0.68 -2.20 -2.25
C MET A 39 -0.64 -2.38 -1.51
N PHE A 40 -1.62 -1.54 -1.86
CA PHE A 40 -3.02 -1.75 -1.49
C PHE A 40 -3.64 -2.75 -2.46
N LEU A 41 -4.19 -3.84 -1.94
CA LEU A 41 -4.75 -4.93 -2.74
C LEU A 41 -6.17 -5.25 -2.28
N GLY A 42 -7.02 -5.69 -3.18
CA GLY A 42 -8.39 -6.06 -2.85
C GLY A 42 -9.12 -4.88 -2.20
N ARG A 43 -9.80 -5.14 -1.09
CA ARG A 43 -10.51 -4.10 -0.34
C ARG A 43 -9.59 -3.03 0.24
N GLY A 44 -8.30 -3.32 0.33
CA GLY A 44 -7.32 -2.33 0.74
C GLY A 44 -7.35 -1.07 -0.12
N VAL A 45 -7.74 -1.19 -1.39
CA VAL A 45 -7.85 -0.05 -2.30
C VAL A 45 -8.93 0.95 -1.86
N GLU A 46 -9.95 0.51 -1.12
CA GLU A 46 -11.00 1.41 -0.59
C GLU A 46 -10.42 2.54 0.27
N ASN A 47 -9.29 2.30 0.91
CA ASN A 47 -8.63 3.31 1.73
C ASN A 47 -8.21 4.54 0.93
N LEU A 48 -8.07 4.41 -0.37
CA LEU A 48 -7.58 5.48 -1.24
C LEU A 48 -8.69 6.36 -1.83
N LEU A 49 -9.97 6.10 -1.51
CA LEU A 49 -11.08 6.94 -1.95
C LEU A 49 -10.91 8.36 -1.41
N LYS A 50 -10.64 9.33 -2.30
CA LYS A 50 -10.32 10.70 -1.89
C LYS A 50 -11.51 11.50 -1.36
N ASP A 51 -12.73 11.13 -1.74
CA ASP A 51 -13.96 11.79 -1.26
C ASP A 51 -14.56 11.08 -0.04
N SER A 52 -13.74 10.54 0.83
CA SER A 52 -14.22 9.82 2.01
C SER A 52 -13.85 10.57 3.29
N ASN A 53 -14.66 10.36 4.35
CA ASN A 53 -14.46 10.99 5.66
C ASN A 53 -13.22 10.42 6.32
N GLY A 54 -12.42 9.76 6.07
CA GLY A 54 -11.21 9.22 6.73
C GLY A 54 -9.99 9.33 5.84
N ILE A 55 -10.08 10.14 4.78
CA ILE A 55 -8.96 10.20 3.81
C ILE A 55 -7.72 10.89 4.40
N LYS A 56 -7.90 11.86 5.29
CA LYS A 56 -6.74 12.60 5.81
C LYS A 56 -5.73 11.72 6.55
N PRO A 57 -6.12 10.83 7.47
CA PRO A 57 -5.17 9.91 8.07
C PRO A 57 -4.47 9.02 7.04
N ILE A 58 -5.16 8.63 5.98
CA ILE A 58 -4.56 7.82 4.91
C ILE A 58 -3.53 8.64 4.12
N VAL A 59 -3.86 9.89 3.80
CA VAL A 59 -2.90 10.81 3.15
C VAL A 59 -1.64 10.93 4.00
N ASP A 60 -1.81 11.11 5.32
CA ASP A 60 -0.66 11.24 6.23
C ASP A 60 0.20 9.96 6.25
N LEU A 61 -0.43 8.79 6.27
CA LEU A 61 0.29 7.50 6.24
C LEU A 61 1.03 7.29 4.91
N VAL A 62 0.38 7.60 3.79
CA VAL A 62 1.01 7.49 2.47
C VAL A 62 2.23 8.42 2.39
N ASN A 63 2.07 9.67 2.84
CA ASN A 63 3.17 10.63 2.82
C ASN A 63 4.31 10.18 3.74
N LEU A 64 3.99 9.63 4.90
CA LEU A 64 4.98 9.10 5.83
C LEU A 64 5.81 7.99 5.17
N MET A 65 5.15 7.04 4.53
CA MET A 65 5.83 5.94 3.82
C MET A 65 6.70 6.47 2.69
N LYS A 66 6.17 7.39 1.88
CA LYS A 66 6.92 7.99 0.76
C LYS A 66 8.14 8.75 1.24
N SER A 67 8.05 9.43 2.39
CA SER A 67 9.18 10.15 2.99
C SER A 67 10.34 9.23 3.35
N ALA A 68 10.06 7.96 3.59
CA ALA A 68 11.07 6.93 3.88
C ALA A 68 11.59 6.22 2.63
N GLY A 69 11.18 6.65 1.44
CA GLY A 69 11.59 6.04 0.18
C GLY A 69 10.79 4.80 -0.21
N ILE A 70 9.66 4.55 0.45
CA ILE A 70 8.79 3.41 0.12
C ILE A 70 7.99 3.74 -1.13
N GLU A 71 8.02 2.86 -2.13
CA GLU A 71 7.10 2.92 -3.27
C GLU A 71 5.73 2.47 -2.82
N VAL A 72 4.72 3.34 -3.00
CA VAL A 72 3.35 3.06 -2.60
C VAL A 72 2.50 2.90 -3.86
N THR A 73 1.88 1.74 -4.01
CA THR A 73 1.11 1.36 -5.19
C THR A 73 -0.26 0.82 -4.79
N TYR A 74 -1.14 0.67 -5.78
CA TYR A 74 -2.40 -0.04 -5.58
C TYR A 74 -2.69 -0.93 -6.78
N CYS A 75 -3.42 -2.02 -6.53
CA CYS A 75 -3.82 -2.94 -7.59
C CYS A 75 -4.99 -2.36 -8.38
N LYS A 76 -4.75 -1.99 -9.64
CA LYS A 76 -5.81 -1.45 -10.51
C LYS A 76 -6.88 -2.48 -10.87
N VAL A 77 -6.53 -3.76 -10.87
CA VAL A 77 -7.49 -4.84 -11.10
C VAL A 77 -8.45 -4.94 -9.91
N SER A 78 -7.93 -4.84 -8.69
CA SER A 78 -8.76 -4.80 -7.48
C SER A 78 -9.69 -3.60 -7.47
N ALA A 79 -9.19 -2.41 -7.83
CA ALA A 79 -9.99 -1.19 -7.91
C ALA A 79 -11.18 -1.38 -8.86
N LYS A 80 -10.92 -1.89 -10.05
CA LYS A 80 -11.97 -2.19 -11.03
C LYS A 80 -12.97 -3.21 -10.50
N GLY A 81 -12.47 -4.25 -9.83
CA GLY A 81 -13.30 -5.32 -9.28
C GLY A 81 -14.28 -4.86 -8.20
N ILE A 82 -13.95 -3.81 -7.46
CA ILE A 82 -14.83 -3.22 -6.45
C ILE A 82 -15.53 -1.95 -6.95
N GLY A 83 -15.45 -1.68 -8.24
CA GLY A 83 -16.21 -0.59 -8.87
C GLY A 83 -15.60 0.80 -8.71
N LEU A 84 -14.31 0.91 -8.43
CA LEU A 84 -13.63 2.19 -8.27
C LEU A 84 -12.88 2.59 -9.53
N MET A 85 -13.04 3.85 -9.93
CA MET A 85 -12.30 4.43 -11.04
C MET A 85 -11.04 5.13 -10.52
N GLU A 86 -10.00 5.13 -11.33
CA GLU A 86 -8.73 5.78 -11.00
C GLU A 86 -8.91 7.24 -10.56
N SER A 87 -9.81 7.97 -11.22
CA SER A 87 -10.11 9.37 -10.88
C SER A 87 -10.67 9.57 -9.47
N GLN A 88 -11.20 8.52 -8.85
CA GLN A 88 -11.75 8.56 -7.49
C GLN A 88 -10.68 8.31 -6.42
N LEU A 89 -9.51 7.89 -6.82
CA LEU A 89 -8.46 7.45 -5.91
C LEU A 89 -7.42 8.54 -5.68
N LEU A 90 -6.79 8.48 -4.52
CA LEU A 90 -5.77 9.42 -4.08
C LEU A 90 -4.64 9.53 -5.11
N ASP A 91 -4.28 10.77 -5.46
CA ASP A 91 -3.15 11.04 -6.34
C ASP A 91 -1.82 10.65 -5.66
N GLY A 92 -0.83 10.31 -6.46
CA GLY A 92 0.49 9.96 -5.93
C GLY A 92 0.67 8.52 -5.50
N VAL A 93 -0.37 7.70 -5.61
CA VAL A 93 -0.29 6.24 -5.44
C VAL A 93 -0.40 5.61 -6.83
N GLU A 94 0.59 4.84 -7.21
CA GLU A 94 0.72 4.37 -8.58
C GLU A 94 -0.12 3.13 -8.86
N PRO A 95 -0.89 3.09 -9.95
CA PRO A 95 -1.64 1.89 -10.31
C PRO A 95 -0.71 0.81 -10.88
N VAL A 96 -0.88 -0.42 -10.41
CA VAL A 96 -0.14 -1.58 -10.90
C VAL A 96 -1.06 -2.78 -11.06
N MET A 97 -0.61 -3.78 -11.79
CA MET A 97 -1.27 -5.08 -11.80
C MET A 97 -0.70 -5.91 -10.64
N GLY A 98 -1.53 -6.20 -9.64
CA GLY A 98 -1.08 -6.74 -8.36
C GLY A 98 -0.27 -8.03 -8.47
N GLY A 99 -0.72 -9.00 -9.27
CA GLY A 99 0.00 -10.26 -9.44
C GLY A 99 1.33 -10.06 -10.17
N VAL A 100 1.34 -9.24 -11.22
CA VAL A 100 2.56 -8.93 -11.98
C VAL A 100 3.55 -8.19 -11.09
N GLN A 101 3.08 -7.21 -10.34
CA GLN A 101 3.95 -6.45 -9.42
C GLN A 101 4.53 -7.36 -8.34
N THR A 102 3.73 -8.25 -7.77
CA THR A 102 4.21 -9.19 -6.75
C THR A 102 5.28 -10.12 -7.31
N ALA A 103 5.07 -10.65 -8.53
CA ALA A 103 6.06 -11.51 -9.17
C ALA A 103 7.39 -10.77 -9.40
N LYS A 104 7.33 -9.51 -9.83
CA LYS A 104 8.54 -8.69 -10.01
C LYS A 104 9.28 -8.47 -8.69
N GLU A 105 8.54 -8.21 -7.61
CA GLU A 105 9.14 -8.01 -6.29
C GLU A 105 9.84 -9.29 -5.81
N VAL A 106 9.17 -10.45 -5.96
CA VAL A 106 9.75 -11.74 -5.58
C VAL A 106 11.00 -12.02 -6.40
N ASP A 107 10.97 -11.79 -7.71
CA ASP A 107 12.14 -11.96 -8.57
C ASP A 107 13.30 -11.05 -8.17
N ALA A 108 13.00 -9.88 -7.65
CA ALA A 108 13.99 -8.92 -7.16
C ALA A 108 14.50 -9.24 -5.75
N GLY A 109 14.05 -10.34 -5.14
CA GLY A 109 14.50 -10.78 -3.82
C GLY A 109 13.70 -10.28 -2.64
N PHE A 110 12.52 -9.70 -2.87
CA PHE A 110 11.64 -9.25 -1.78
C PHE A 110 10.88 -10.41 -1.16
N SER A 111 10.77 -10.39 0.16
CA SER A 111 9.86 -11.27 0.89
C SER A 111 8.50 -10.58 0.98
N VAL A 112 7.42 -11.33 0.76
CA VAL A 112 6.05 -10.79 0.76
C VAL A 112 5.40 -11.00 2.11
N ILE A 113 4.87 -9.92 2.68
CA ILE A 113 4.10 -9.98 3.93
C ILE A 113 2.74 -9.34 3.66
N THR A 114 1.68 -10.07 3.96
CA THR A 114 0.30 -9.63 3.74
C THR A 114 -0.40 -9.33 5.06
N PHE A 115 -1.03 -8.18 5.10
CA PHE A 115 -1.88 -7.77 6.22
C PHE A 115 -3.35 -7.78 5.81
#